data_b9b64c1495b0c59591575914b509c53f
#
_entry.id   b9b64c1495b0c59591575914b509c53f
#
_cell.length_a   1.000
_cell.length_b   1.000
_cell.length_c   1.000
_cell.angle_alpha   90.00
_cell.angle_beta   90.00
_cell.angle_gamma   90.00
#
_symmetry.space_group_name_H-M   'P 1'
#
loop_
_entity.id
_entity.type
_entity.pdbx_description
1 polymer ?
#
loop_
_entity_poly.entity_id
_entity_poly.type
_entity_poly.pdbx_seq_one_letter_code
_entity_poly.pdbx_strand_id
1 'polypeptide(L)'
;MNKLKSYERIEFLGDAILEMVSSEFFYFTYPDLPEGKLTQMRASSVCEQALAITARDLSLGSYMLLGKGEELTGGRDRDSIIADGVEAIIGSIYLLSLIHI
;
A
#
# COMPACT_ATOMS: atom_id res chain seq x y z
N MET A 1 15.71 -9.65 -14.83
CA MET A 1 14.51 -9.83 -13.97
C MET A 1 13.31 -9.28 -14.72
N ASN A 2 12.20 -10.01 -14.72
CA ASN A 2 11.02 -9.55 -15.42
C ASN A 2 10.35 -8.42 -14.58
N LYS A 3 9.67 -7.50 -15.27
CA LYS A 3 9.05 -6.33 -14.64
C LYS A 3 8.03 -6.71 -13.57
N LEU A 4 7.31 -7.81 -13.78
CA LEU A 4 6.29 -8.27 -12.86
C LEU A 4 6.90 -8.68 -11.52
N LYS A 5 8.03 -9.41 -11.55
CA LYS A 5 8.73 -9.80 -10.33
C LYS A 5 9.26 -8.60 -9.55
N SER A 6 9.79 -7.59 -10.26
CA SER A 6 10.26 -6.37 -9.62
C SER A 6 9.11 -5.63 -8.95
N TYR A 7 7.95 -5.54 -9.62
CA TYR A 7 6.78 -4.87 -9.09
C TYR A 7 6.25 -5.58 -7.84
N GLU A 8 6.14 -6.90 -7.89
CA GLU A 8 5.69 -7.68 -6.75
C GLU A 8 6.62 -7.55 -5.54
N ARG A 9 7.92 -7.49 -5.78
CA ARG A 9 8.89 -7.33 -4.70
C ARG A 9 8.77 -5.96 -4.04
N ILE A 10 8.52 -4.92 -4.82
CA ILE A 10 8.32 -3.56 -4.30
C ILE A 10 7.00 -3.48 -3.52
N GLU A 11 5.95 -4.14 -4.00
CA GLU A 11 4.69 -4.24 -3.26
C GLU A 11 4.89 -4.90 -1.90
N PHE A 12 5.65 -5.99 -1.86
CA PHE A 12 5.97 -6.69 -0.62
C PHE A 12 6.64 -5.76 0.39
N LEU A 13 7.60 -4.96 -0.08
CA LEU A 13 8.28 -4.00 0.79
C LEU A 13 7.32 -2.91 1.25
N GLY A 14 6.50 -2.38 0.36
CA GLY A 14 5.52 -1.35 0.69
C GLY A 14 4.51 -1.82 1.73
N ASP A 15 4.07 -3.07 1.64
CA ASP A 15 3.17 -3.68 2.61
C ASP A 15 3.80 -3.68 4.01
N ALA A 16 5.06 -4.06 4.12
CA ALA A 16 5.78 -4.07 5.39
C ALA A 16 5.91 -2.67 5.99
N ILE A 17 6.17 -1.67 5.15
CA ILE A 17 6.29 -0.29 5.57
C ILE A 17 4.95 0.22 6.11
N LEU A 18 3.87 -0.05 5.41
CA LEU A 18 2.52 0.33 5.85
C LEU A 18 2.18 -0.29 7.19
N GLU A 19 2.53 -1.55 7.40
CA GLU A 19 2.30 -2.22 8.67
C GLU A 19 3.10 -1.59 9.80
N MET A 20 4.35 -1.25 9.55
CA MET A 20 5.20 -0.61 10.56
C MET A 20 4.68 0.77 10.94
N VAL A 21 4.38 1.60 9.94
CA VAL A 21 3.93 2.97 10.16
C VAL A 21 2.58 3.01 10.87
N SER A 22 1.63 2.18 10.45
CA SER A 22 0.32 2.11 11.10
C SER A 22 0.44 1.57 12.52
N SER A 23 1.31 0.58 12.75
CA SER A 23 1.56 0.04 14.10
C SER A 23 2.10 1.12 15.02
N GLU A 24 3.07 1.89 14.56
CA GLU A 24 3.65 2.99 15.32
C GLU A 24 2.59 4.04 15.65
N PHE A 25 1.78 4.41 14.67
CA PHE A 25 0.71 5.38 14.88
C PHE A 25 -0.27 4.93 15.96
N PHE A 26 -0.75 3.69 15.89
CA PHE A 26 -1.71 3.18 16.87
C PHE A 26 -1.08 2.98 18.25
N TYR A 27 0.18 2.58 18.28
CA TYR A 27 0.92 2.41 19.53
C TYR A 27 0.98 3.71 20.31
N PHE A 28 1.32 4.81 19.67
CA PHE A 28 1.44 6.10 20.34
C PHE A 28 0.10 6.80 20.56
N THR A 29 -0.85 6.62 19.65
CA THR A 29 -2.13 7.31 19.73
C THR A 29 -3.06 6.68 20.78
N TYR A 30 -2.98 5.36 20.96
CA TYR A 30 -3.87 4.62 21.86
C TYR A 30 -3.08 3.79 22.88
N PRO A 31 -2.39 4.45 23.82
CA PRO A 31 -1.49 3.74 24.75
C PRO A 31 -2.21 2.78 25.72
N ASP A 32 -3.53 2.96 25.91
CA ASP A 32 -4.28 2.16 26.85
C ASP A 32 -5.00 0.96 26.21
N LEU A 33 -4.94 0.82 24.89
CA LEU A 33 -5.60 -0.29 24.22
C LEU A 33 -4.73 -1.55 24.21
N PRO A 34 -5.34 -2.73 24.41
CA PRO A 34 -4.60 -3.99 24.36
C PRO A 34 -4.18 -4.35 22.94
N GLU A 35 -3.19 -5.23 22.84
CA GLU A 35 -2.62 -5.67 21.55
C GLU A 35 -3.68 -6.16 20.57
N GLY A 36 -4.67 -6.94 21.03
CA GLY A 36 -5.72 -7.45 20.14
C GLY A 36 -6.49 -6.37 19.43
N LYS A 37 -6.79 -5.28 20.17
CA LYS A 37 -7.47 -4.11 19.57
C LYS A 37 -6.59 -3.40 18.58
N LEU A 38 -5.33 -3.20 18.93
CA LEU A 38 -4.36 -2.54 18.04
C LEU A 38 -4.19 -3.33 16.74
N THR A 39 -4.13 -4.65 16.84
CA THR A 39 -4.01 -5.53 15.68
C THR A 39 -5.24 -5.42 14.77
N GLN A 40 -6.44 -5.38 15.34
CA GLN A 40 -7.67 -5.20 14.57
C GLN A 40 -7.70 -3.85 13.86
N MET A 41 -7.32 -2.79 14.55
CA MET A 41 -7.29 -1.44 13.97
C MET A 41 -6.30 -1.35 12.82
N ARG A 42 -5.12 -1.95 12.99
CA ARG A 42 -4.11 -1.97 11.93
C ARG A 42 -4.64 -2.72 10.71
N ALA A 43 -5.20 -3.90 10.91
CA ALA A 43 -5.74 -4.71 9.81
C ALA A 43 -6.81 -3.95 9.04
N SER A 44 -7.69 -3.21 9.74
CA SER A 44 -8.73 -2.42 9.09
C SER A 44 -8.17 -1.22 8.32
N SER A 45 -7.03 -0.69 8.76
CA SER A 45 -6.44 0.52 8.18
C SER A 45 -5.62 0.24 6.92
N VAL A 46 -4.98 -0.91 6.84
CA VAL A 46 -4.09 -1.26 5.71
C VAL A 46 -4.65 -2.36 4.84
N CYS A 47 -5.93 -2.68 4.97
CA CYS A 47 -6.56 -3.67 4.11
C CYS A 47 -6.73 -3.10 2.70
N GLU A 48 -6.94 -3.99 1.74
CA GLU A 48 -7.08 -3.67 0.33
C GLU A 48 -8.12 -2.57 0.08
N GLN A 49 -9.28 -2.69 0.71
CA GLN A 49 -10.37 -1.72 0.53
C GLN A 49 -9.99 -0.34 1.05
N ALA A 50 -9.37 -0.26 2.23
CA ALA A 50 -8.97 1.02 2.80
C ALA A 50 -7.90 1.70 1.97
N LEU A 51 -6.90 0.95 1.49
CA LEU A 51 -5.86 1.47 0.61
C LEU A 51 -6.45 1.97 -0.71
N ALA A 52 -7.39 1.24 -1.27
CA ALA A 52 -8.04 1.63 -2.52
C ALA A 52 -8.84 2.91 -2.36
N ILE A 53 -9.56 3.07 -1.25
CA ILE A 53 -10.32 4.30 -0.97
C ILE A 53 -9.37 5.50 -0.88
N THR A 54 -8.28 5.35 -0.13
CA THR A 54 -7.28 6.42 0.01
C THR A 54 -6.66 6.77 -1.34
N ALA A 55 -6.31 5.76 -2.13
CA ALA A 55 -5.71 5.98 -3.45
C ALA A 55 -6.67 6.72 -4.38
N ARG A 56 -7.96 6.39 -4.34
CA ARG A 56 -8.97 7.07 -5.16
C ARG A 56 -9.14 8.52 -4.73
N ASP A 57 -9.15 8.79 -3.43
CA ASP A 57 -9.24 10.15 -2.90
C ASP A 57 -8.06 11.00 -3.36
N LEU A 58 -6.88 10.40 -3.52
CA LEU A 58 -5.67 11.08 -3.98
C LEU A 58 -5.48 10.97 -5.50
N SER A 59 -6.40 10.33 -6.21
CA SER A 59 -6.33 10.10 -7.66
C SER A 59 -5.06 9.37 -8.09
N LEU A 60 -4.52 8.50 -7.25
CA LEU A 60 -3.27 7.77 -7.53
C LEU A 60 -3.43 6.79 -8.68
N GLY A 61 -4.62 6.22 -8.86
CA GLY A 61 -4.87 5.26 -9.93
C GLY A 61 -4.56 5.79 -11.32
N SER A 62 -4.72 7.10 -11.54
CA SER A 62 -4.45 7.72 -12.83
C SER A 62 -2.96 7.76 -13.18
N TYR A 63 -2.08 7.57 -12.19
CA TYR A 63 -0.64 7.57 -12.38
C TYR A 63 -0.05 6.17 -12.46
N MET A 64 -0.87 5.13 -12.29
CA MET A 64 -0.39 3.75 -12.34
C MET A 64 -0.29 3.25 -13.76
N LEU A 65 0.80 2.54 -14.06
CA LEU A 65 0.99 1.92 -15.38
C LEU A 65 0.43 0.50 -15.32
N LEU A 66 -0.63 0.27 -16.08
CA LEU A 66 -1.28 -1.04 -16.20
C LEU A 66 -1.06 -1.62 -17.59
N GLY A 67 -1.06 -2.95 -17.68
CA GLY A 67 -1.08 -3.63 -18.97
C GLY A 67 -2.40 -3.35 -19.71
N LYS A 68 -2.38 -3.46 -21.02
CA LYS A 68 -3.57 -3.23 -21.84
C LYS A 68 -4.76 -4.08 -21.42
N GLY A 69 -4.50 -5.34 -21.10
CA GLY A 69 -5.58 -6.25 -20.65
C GLY A 69 -6.24 -5.78 -19.37
N GLU A 70 -5.46 -5.29 -18.42
CA GLU A 70 -5.99 -4.80 -17.16
C GLU A 70 -6.77 -3.52 -17.33
N GLU A 71 -6.32 -2.61 -18.17
CA GLU A 71 -7.06 -1.39 -18.46
C GLU A 71 -8.40 -1.69 -19.16
N LEU A 72 -8.40 -2.61 -20.12
CA LEU A 72 -9.60 -3.00 -20.84
C LEU A 72 -10.63 -3.69 -19.93
N THR A 73 -10.18 -4.35 -18.87
CA THR A 73 -11.07 -5.02 -17.91
C THR A 73 -11.38 -4.16 -16.68
N GLY A 74 -11.01 -2.87 -16.71
CA GLY A 74 -11.26 -1.97 -15.59
C GLY A 74 -10.26 -2.13 -14.46
N GLY A 75 -9.01 -2.51 -14.76
CA GLY A 75 -7.98 -2.73 -13.75
C GLY A 75 -7.72 -1.52 -12.86
N ARG A 76 -7.84 -0.32 -13.40
CA ARG A 76 -7.66 0.91 -12.61
C ARG A 76 -8.70 1.10 -11.53
N ASP A 77 -9.87 0.45 -11.68
CA ASP A 77 -10.96 0.56 -10.71
C ASP A 77 -11.04 -0.62 -9.76
N ARG A 78 -10.19 -1.64 -9.92
CA ARG A 78 -10.16 -2.78 -9.02
C ARG A 78 -9.40 -2.46 -7.76
N ASP A 79 -10.00 -2.73 -6.61
CA ASP A 79 -9.39 -2.47 -5.31
C ASP A 79 -8.03 -3.17 -5.16
N SER A 80 -7.92 -4.42 -5.60
CA SER A 80 -6.66 -5.18 -5.49
C SER A 80 -5.54 -4.54 -6.29
N ILE A 81 -5.83 -4.14 -7.52
CA ILE A 81 -4.83 -3.51 -8.40
C ILE A 81 -4.39 -2.15 -7.84
N ILE A 82 -5.36 -1.37 -7.34
CA ILE A 82 -5.08 -0.05 -6.77
C ILE A 82 -4.28 -0.19 -5.47
N ALA A 83 -4.64 -1.13 -4.61
CA ALA A 83 -3.92 -1.37 -3.36
C ALA A 83 -2.48 -1.81 -3.62
N ASP A 84 -2.28 -2.72 -4.57
CA ASP A 84 -0.94 -3.18 -4.97
C ASP A 84 -0.10 -2.01 -5.49
N GLY A 85 -0.71 -1.11 -6.25
CA GLY A 85 -0.05 0.08 -6.75
C GLY A 85 0.39 1.03 -5.65
N VAL A 86 -0.45 1.21 -4.63
CA VAL A 86 -0.11 2.03 -3.47
C VAL A 86 1.09 1.44 -2.73
N GLU A 87 1.09 0.13 -2.51
CA GLU A 87 2.21 -0.54 -1.86
C GLU A 87 3.50 -0.40 -2.66
N ALA A 88 3.42 -0.54 -3.97
CA ALA A 88 4.59 -0.36 -4.85
C ALA A 88 5.13 1.07 -4.80
N ILE A 89 4.26 2.06 -4.77
CA ILE A 89 4.65 3.47 -4.65
C ILE A 89 5.37 3.71 -3.32
N ILE A 90 4.82 3.21 -2.23
CA ILE A 90 5.41 3.36 -0.91
C ILE A 90 6.77 2.67 -0.83
N GLY A 91 6.89 1.46 -1.36
CA GLY A 91 8.15 0.75 -1.41
C GLY A 91 9.20 1.50 -2.22
N SER A 92 8.79 2.08 -3.34
CA SER A 92 9.70 2.87 -4.20
C SER A 92 10.18 4.12 -3.49
N ILE A 93 9.30 4.84 -2.81
CA ILE A 93 9.67 6.05 -2.06
C ILE A 93 10.66 5.69 -0.95
N TYR A 94 10.44 4.60 -0.26
CA TYR A 94 11.34 4.14 0.81
C TYR A 94 12.74 3.86 0.26
N LEU A 95 12.82 3.13 -0.85
CA LEU A 95 14.12 2.80 -1.47
C LEU A 95 14.85 4.07 -1.93
N LEU A 96 14.13 5.02 -2.52
CA LEU A 96 14.73 6.29 -2.92
C LEU A 96 15.25 7.07 -1.72
N SER A 97 14.53 7.06 -0.60
CA SER A 97 14.97 7.76 0.61
C SER A 97 16.26 7.17 1.18
N LEU A 98 16.46 5.86 1.06
CA LEU A 98 17.70 5.22 1.50
C LEU A 98 18.90 5.64 0.66
N ILE A 99 18.69 5.89 -0.62
CA ILE A 99 19.77 6.34 -1.52
C ILE A 99 20.25 7.74 -1.17
N HIS A 100 19.38 8.57 -0.64
CA HIS A 100 19.68 9.98 -0.34
C HIS A 100 20.12 10.23 1.12
N ILE A 101 20.22 9.18 1.89
CA ILE A 101 20.76 9.25 3.24
C ILE A 101 22.27 9.03 3.20
#